data_3b2bcfd2bf4c36ce9fa83dd75378e419
#
_entry.id   3b2bcfd2bf4c36ce9fa83dd75378e419
#
_cell.length_a   1.000
_cell.length_b   1.000
_cell.length_c   1.000
_cell.angle_alpha   90.00
_cell.angle_beta   90.00
_cell.angle_gamma   90.00
#
_symmetry.space_group_name_H-M   'P 1'
#
loop_
_entity.id
_entity.type
_entity.pdbx_description
1 polymer ?
#
loop_
_entity_poly.entity_id
_entity_poly.type
_entity_poly.pdbx_seq_one_letter_code
_entity_poly.pdbx_strand_id
1 'polypeptide(L)'
;VFEIKLSGSLSDRSSSDELDELLSTFDKKSFNLTLENLRISLDKAAASDEVKCLYLKCGNLSASPAAIEEARRLISNFKEETGIPVYAYADNYNLSTYWIATLADKIFMNNQGILDIHGCVAVPMFYKRALDKLGIEMQVFKVGTFKSAVEPYILTEMSDANRLQMTRMVDGLWQSAEQDIVATRNISAEQLNKYADEGLFFADQQIAVEMGLIDSLLYEQDLKQMIKDEFGDDADFVGVSYMSKVVVPTDYNSNKIAVLYASGDIDGSSEDSMDSEKIVKELNKLANNDNVKAVVLRVNSPGGSAFGSEQMWYAAKQLKEVKPLIVSMGAYAASGGYYMSCVADTIVAENTTLTGSIGIFGMMPNIEGLTDKLGLDIDVVKSHQLSDFGNSFRPMSQHEKNIMQNYVNRGYDLFVKRCSDGRNMSEEKIRKIAEGRVWLGKDAVELGLVDVIGGLDKAIEIAAEKVDLDEDSYSVAYYPKKKTLMEVFTDDFMNNISMRVLKNKLGGDAELLNQYLYLKNMSGIQAIMPYKIEF
;
A
#
# COMPACT_ATOMS: atom_id res chain seq x y z
N VAL A 1 -10.06 11.22 -27.23
CA VAL A 1 -8.81 10.93 -26.54
C VAL A 1 -9.09 10.67 -25.06
N PHE A 2 -8.68 9.53 -24.55
CA PHE A 2 -8.77 9.25 -23.12
C PHE A 2 -7.52 9.76 -22.41
N GLU A 3 -7.68 10.77 -21.54
CA GLU A 3 -6.58 11.38 -20.79
C GLU A 3 -6.52 10.80 -19.37
N ILE A 4 -5.39 10.20 -19.01
CA ILE A 4 -5.08 9.78 -17.63
C ILE A 4 -4.05 10.74 -17.03
N LYS A 5 -4.46 11.47 -15.99
CA LYS A 5 -3.56 12.36 -15.23
C LYS A 5 -2.87 11.57 -14.13
N LEU A 6 -1.57 11.33 -14.30
CA LEU A 6 -0.70 10.66 -13.33
C LEU A 6 -0.07 11.72 -12.41
N SER A 7 -0.83 12.18 -11.41
CA SER A 7 -0.38 13.20 -10.45
C SER A 7 -1.10 13.06 -9.11
N GLY A 8 -0.50 13.59 -8.03
CA GLY A 8 -1.02 13.43 -6.67
C GLY A 8 -0.62 12.08 -6.09
N SER A 9 -1.56 11.34 -5.49
CA SER A 9 -1.31 10.01 -4.94
C SER A 9 -2.08 8.94 -5.72
N LEU A 10 -1.45 7.77 -5.90
CA LEU A 10 -2.11 6.57 -6.44
C LEU A 10 -2.34 5.58 -5.28
N SER A 11 -3.59 5.37 -4.94
CA SER A 11 -4.02 4.43 -3.91
C SER A 11 -4.86 3.30 -4.50
N ASP A 12 -5.10 2.22 -3.74
CA ASP A 12 -5.95 1.12 -4.20
C ASP A 12 -7.39 1.58 -4.48
N ARG A 13 -7.95 2.33 -3.52
CA ARG A 13 -9.34 2.80 -3.54
C ARG A 13 -9.46 4.12 -2.80
N SER A 14 -10.39 4.97 -3.19
CA SER A 14 -10.70 6.18 -2.43
C SER A 14 -11.41 5.81 -1.14
N SER A 15 -10.94 6.36 -0.02
CA SER A 15 -11.63 6.30 1.27
C SER A 15 -12.80 7.28 1.35
N SER A 16 -12.91 8.21 0.38
CA SER A 16 -13.96 9.22 0.34
C SER A 16 -15.31 8.62 -0.03
N ASP A 17 -16.34 9.04 0.72
CA ASP A 17 -17.74 8.73 0.44
C ASP A 17 -18.24 9.47 -0.83
N GLU A 18 -19.41 9.07 -1.37
CA GLU A 18 -20.01 9.73 -2.56
C GLU A 18 -20.13 11.26 -2.41
N LEU A 19 -20.27 11.77 -1.19
CA LEU A 19 -20.34 13.19 -0.91
C LEU A 19 -19.01 13.90 -1.18
N ASP A 20 -17.90 13.31 -0.77
CA ASP A 20 -16.56 13.88 -0.99
C ASP A 20 -16.19 13.84 -2.48
N GLU A 21 -16.59 12.81 -3.20
CA GLU A 21 -16.46 12.74 -4.65
C GLU A 21 -17.30 13.83 -5.36
N LEU A 22 -18.51 14.08 -4.88
CA LEU A 22 -19.36 15.16 -5.41
C LEU A 22 -18.78 16.53 -5.10
N LEU A 23 -18.33 16.78 -3.87
CA LEU A 23 -17.73 18.06 -3.45
C LEU A 23 -16.40 18.33 -4.17
N SER A 24 -15.60 17.29 -4.44
CA SER A 24 -14.37 17.43 -5.22
C SER A 24 -14.61 17.87 -6.66
N THR A 25 -15.77 17.54 -7.21
CA THR A 25 -16.20 17.98 -8.56
C THR A 25 -16.49 19.48 -8.61
N PHE A 26 -16.95 20.05 -7.50
CA PHE A 26 -17.23 21.49 -7.40
C PHE A 26 -16.02 22.34 -6.98
N ASP A 27 -15.07 21.76 -6.24
CA ASP A 27 -13.99 22.50 -5.57
C ASP A 27 -12.64 22.46 -6.33
N LYS A 28 -12.59 22.00 -7.59
CA LYS A 28 -11.35 21.85 -8.40
C LYS A 28 -10.15 21.24 -7.63
N LYS A 29 -10.39 20.62 -6.48
CA LYS A 29 -9.36 19.82 -5.81
C LYS A 29 -9.05 18.62 -6.68
N SER A 30 -7.77 18.37 -6.84
CA SER A 30 -7.26 17.29 -7.70
C SER A 30 -7.99 15.96 -7.42
N PHE A 31 -8.63 15.42 -8.45
CA PHE A 31 -9.15 14.05 -8.42
C PHE A 31 -7.96 13.12 -8.15
N ASN A 32 -7.96 12.45 -7.02
CA ASN A 32 -6.93 11.46 -6.72
C ASN A 32 -7.20 10.20 -7.53
N LEU A 33 -6.23 9.82 -8.34
CA LEU A 33 -6.30 8.59 -9.11
C LEU A 33 -6.22 7.38 -8.17
N THR A 34 -7.11 6.41 -8.38
CA THR A 34 -7.06 5.12 -7.69
C THR A 34 -6.93 3.97 -8.68
N LEU A 35 -6.35 2.85 -8.26
CA LEU A 35 -6.27 1.65 -9.10
C LEU A 35 -7.67 1.13 -9.46
N GLU A 36 -8.64 1.23 -8.53
CA GLU A 36 -10.05 0.90 -8.80
C GLU A 36 -10.63 1.75 -9.95
N ASN A 37 -10.49 3.09 -9.88
CA ASN A 37 -11.00 3.98 -10.92
C ASN A 37 -10.22 3.85 -12.24
N LEU A 38 -8.91 3.63 -12.16
CA LEU A 38 -8.07 3.40 -13.34
C LEU A 38 -8.56 2.16 -14.09
N ARG A 39 -8.75 1.03 -13.39
CA ARG A 39 -9.24 -0.19 -13.99
C ARG A 39 -10.62 -0.01 -14.61
N ILE A 40 -11.60 0.47 -13.86
CA ILE A 40 -12.97 0.69 -14.34
C ILE A 40 -12.99 1.59 -15.58
N SER A 41 -12.15 2.61 -15.63
CA SER A 41 -12.13 3.53 -16.79
C SER A 41 -11.40 2.95 -17.99
N LEU A 42 -10.36 2.13 -17.79
CA LEU A 42 -9.70 1.42 -18.89
C LEU A 42 -10.61 0.35 -19.50
N ASP A 43 -11.31 -0.46 -18.68
CA ASP A 43 -12.29 -1.45 -19.16
C ASP A 43 -13.38 -0.78 -20.00
N LYS A 44 -13.90 0.36 -19.54
CA LYS A 44 -14.91 1.12 -20.29
C LYS A 44 -14.37 1.79 -21.54
N ALA A 45 -13.12 2.24 -21.51
CA ALA A 45 -12.44 2.79 -22.68
C ALA A 45 -12.17 1.71 -23.73
N ALA A 46 -11.80 0.49 -23.30
CA ALA A 46 -11.63 -0.66 -24.20
C ALA A 46 -12.94 -1.06 -24.90
N ALA A 47 -14.06 -0.99 -24.17
CA ALA A 47 -15.39 -1.28 -24.70
C ALA A 47 -15.98 -0.15 -25.57
N SER A 48 -15.27 0.97 -25.78
CA SER A 48 -15.76 2.15 -26.50
C SER A 48 -15.08 2.32 -27.85
N ASP A 49 -15.84 2.26 -28.94
CA ASP A 49 -15.34 2.55 -30.30
C ASP A 49 -14.93 4.02 -30.51
N GLU A 50 -15.25 4.91 -29.57
CA GLU A 50 -14.95 6.34 -29.67
C GLU A 50 -13.54 6.69 -29.18
N VAL A 51 -12.91 5.84 -28.38
CA VAL A 51 -11.55 6.06 -27.88
C VAL A 51 -10.55 5.69 -28.98
N LYS A 52 -9.75 6.65 -29.43
CA LYS A 52 -8.76 6.46 -30.51
C LYS A 52 -7.32 6.62 -30.06
N CYS A 53 -7.10 7.20 -28.89
CA CYS A 53 -5.78 7.44 -28.31
C CYS A 53 -5.89 7.45 -26.78
N LEU A 54 -4.93 6.82 -26.12
CA LEU A 54 -4.68 6.98 -24.68
C LEU A 54 -3.56 8.00 -24.47
N TYR A 55 -3.85 9.07 -23.75
CA TYR A 55 -2.89 10.10 -23.41
C TYR A 55 -2.55 10.06 -21.91
N LEU A 56 -1.31 9.70 -21.59
CA LEU A 56 -0.76 9.71 -20.23
C LEU A 56 -0.16 11.09 -19.94
N LYS A 57 -0.90 11.93 -19.24
CA LYS A 57 -0.40 13.21 -18.75
C LYS A 57 0.29 13.01 -17.40
N CYS A 58 1.62 12.94 -17.44
CA CYS A 58 2.46 12.67 -16.29
C CYS A 58 2.80 13.97 -15.55
N GLY A 59 2.65 13.94 -14.22
CA GLY A 59 3.01 15.02 -13.32
C GLY A 59 3.80 14.48 -12.11
N ASN A 60 3.68 15.12 -10.96
CA ASN A 60 4.27 14.59 -9.72
C ASN A 60 3.34 13.56 -9.10
N LEU A 61 3.63 12.28 -9.29
CA LEU A 61 2.88 11.15 -8.76
C LEU A 61 3.66 10.52 -7.59
N SER A 62 3.01 10.43 -6.44
CA SER A 62 3.46 9.62 -5.30
C SER A 62 2.72 8.28 -5.34
N ALA A 63 3.45 7.20 -5.55
CA ALA A 63 2.89 5.86 -5.63
C ALA A 63 3.86 4.83 -5.07
N SER A 64 3.33 3.74 -4.49
CA SER A 64 4.20 2.60 -4.17
C SER A 64 4.63 1.87 -5.44
N PRO A 65 5.81 1.24 -5.47
CA PRO A 65 6.24 0.45 -6.63
C PRO A 65 5.22 -0.63 -7.05
N ALA A 66 4.59 -1.31 -6.11
CA ALA A 66 3.56 -2.30 -6.41
C ALA A 66 2.32 -1.67 -7.08
N ALA A 67 1.91 -0.47 -6.66
CA ALA A 67 0.83 0.25 -7.33
C ALA A 67 1.22 0.71 -8.75
N ILE A 68 2.50 1.05 -8.96
CA ILE A 68 3.02 1.36 -10.29
C ILE A 68 3.00 0.11 -11.17
N GLU A 69 3.48 -1.05 -10.69
CA GLU A 69 3.44 -2.33 -11.42
C GLU A 69 2.00 -2.70 -11.80
N GLU A 70 1.05 -2.55 -10.89
CA GLU A 70 -0.37 -2.82 -11.17
C GLU A 70 -0.94 -1.83 -12.20
N ALA A 71 -0.68 -0.53 -12.08
CA ALA A 71 -1.11 0.47 -13.06
C ALA A 71 -0.50 0.19 -14.45
N ARG A 72 0.77 -0.19 -14.50
CA ARG A 72 1.44 -0.60 -15.75
C ARG A 72 0.75 -1.80 -16.39
N ARG A 73 0.40 -2.82 -15.59
CA ARG A 73 -0.31 -3.99 -16.11
C ARG A 73 -1.67 -3.63 -16.68
N LEU A 74 -2.45 -2.80 -15.98
CA LEU A 74 -3.74 -2.32 -16.48
C LEU A 74 -3.63 -1.59 -17.83
N ILE A 75 -2.61 -0.72 -17.95
CA ILE A 75 -2.37 0.02 -19.21
C ILE A 75 -1.84 -0.92 -20.31
N SER A 76 -0.98 -1.88 -19.97
CA SER A 76 -0.47 -2.88 -20.94
C SER A 76 -1.60 -3.74 -21.47
N ASN A 77 -2.45 -4.27 -20.59
CA ASN A 77 -3.61 -5.08 -20.98
C ASN A 77 -4.55 -4.28 -21.91
N PHE A 78 -4.88 -3.03 -21.55
CA PHE A 78 -5.67 -2.15 -22.40
C PHE A 78 -5.04 -1.98 -23.80
N LYS A 79 -3.73 -1.73 -23.85
CA LYS A 79 -3.00 -1.55 -25.11
C LYS A 79 -2.98 -2.82 -25.95
N GLU A 80 -2.76 -3.98 -25.33
CA GLU A 80 -2.73 -5.28 -26.02
C GLU A 80 -4.11 -5.68 -26.55
N GLU A 81 -5.17 -5.46 -25.78
CA GLU A 81 -6.54 -5.78 -26.14
C GLU A 81 -7.08 -4.90 -27.26
N THR A 82 -6.81 -3.59 -27.20
CA THR A 82 -7.44 -2.62 -28.10
C THR A 82 -6.57 -2.23 -29.29
N GLY A 83 -5.25 -2.35 -29.19
CA GLY A 83 -4.30 -1.81 -30.16
C GLY A 83 -4.30 -0.28 -30.25
N ILE A 84 -4.96 0.42 -29.33
CA ILE A 84 -5.03 1.88 -29.29
C ILE A 84 -3.67 2.46 -28.93
N PRO A 85 -3.15 3.45 -29.70
CA PRO A 85 -1.86 4.07 -29.42
C PRO A 85 -1.86 4.84 -28.08
N VAL A 86 -0.73 4.74 -27.40
CA VAL A 86 -0.51 5.37 -26.09
C VAL A 86 0.59 6.43 -26.22
N TYR A 87 0.27 7.68 -25.88
CA TYR A 87 1.23 8.78 -25.85
C TYR A 87 1.42 9.28 -24.41
N ALA A 88 2.66 9.56 -24.01
CA ALA A 88 2.98 10.09 -22.69
C ALA A 88 3.67 11.46 -22.80
N TYR A 89 3.31 12.35 -21.91
CA TYR A 89 3.93 13.67 -21.78
C TYR A 89 4.11 14.08 -20.33
N ALA A 90 5.23 14.72 -20.04
CA ALA A 90 5.45 15.45 -18.80
C ALA A 90 6.18 16.76 -19.02
N ASP A 91 5.94 17.75 -18.18
CA ASP A 91 6.88 18.86 -18.03
C ASP A 91 8.15 18.38 -17.31
N ASN A 92 7.98 17.55 -16.27
CA ASN A 92 9.05 16.83 -15.58
C ASN A 92 8.57 15.42 -15.26
N TYR A 93 9.44 14.44 -15.46
CA TYR A 93 9.21 13.07 -15.02
C TYR A 93 9.94 12.81 -13.70
N ASN A 94 9.28 12.18 -12.75
CA ASN A 94 9.92 11.43 -11.67
C ASN A 94 9.96 9.93 -12.01
N LEU A 95 10.68 9.13 -11.23
CA LEU A 95 10.80 7.69 -11.47
C LEU A 95 9.42 7.01 -11.58
N SER A 96 8.47 7.35 -10.70
CA SER A 96 7.12 6.75 -10.68
C SER A 96 6.37 6.97 -11.99
N THR A 97 6.31 8.21 -12.46
CA THR A 97 5.60 8.55 -13.70
C THR A 97 6.32 8.10 -14.95
N TYR A 98 7.67 8.16 -14.94
CA TYR A 98 8.44 7.68 -16.06
C TYR A 98 8.32 6.16 -16.21
N TRP A 99 8.39 5.41 -15.13
CA TRP A 99 8.21 3.96 -15.16
C TRP A 99 6.87 3.56 -15.80
N ILE A 100 5.77 4.27 -15.49
CA ILE A 100 4.48 4.06 -16.17
C ILE A 100 4.56 4.51 -17.64
N ALA A 101 5.13 5.67 -17.91
CA ALA A 101 5.21 6.26 -19.25
C ALA A 101 5.99 5.40 -20.24
N THR A 102 6.92 4.55 -19.77
CA THR A 102 7.69 3.65 -20.66
C THR A 102 6.83 2.62 -21.42
N LEU A 103 5.54 2.44 -21.05
CA LEU A 103 4.56 1.65 -21.83
C LEU A 103 4.04 2.38 -23.06
N ALA A 104 4.21 3.71 -23.14
CA ALA A 104 3.72 4.50 -24.26
C ALA A 104 4.49 4.19 -25.56
N ASP A 105 3.81 4.31 -26.69
CA ASP A 105 4.43 4.20 -28.02
C ASP A 105 5.36 5.38 -28.30
N LYS A 106 5.04 6.54 -27.72
CA LYS A 106 5.88 7.75 -27.78
C LYS A 106 5.88 8.46 -26.43
N ILE A 107 7.06 8.84 -25.99
CA ILE A 107 7.29 9.58 -24.74
C ILE A 107 7.85 10.96 -25.09
N PHE A 108 7.14 11.98 -24.65
CA PHE A 108 7.51 13.38 -24.88
C PHE A 108 7.76 14.10 -23.54
N MET A 109 8.65 15.07 -23.56
CA MET A 109 8.94 15.91 -22.41
C MET A 109 9.11 17.36 -22.83
N ASN A 110 8.82 18.28 -21.90
CA ASN A 110 9.06 19.70 -22.10
C ASN A 110 10.54 19.98 -22.41
N ASN A 111 10.80 20.93 -23.32
CA ASN A 111 12.16 21.32 -23.72
C ASN A 111 13.05 21.80 -22.55
N GLN A 112 12.45 22.26 -21.45
CA GLN A 112 13.14 22.69 -20.24
C GLN A 112 12.82 21.77 -19.04
N GLY A 113 12.30 20.60 -19.32
CA GLY A 113 11.91 19.62 -18.32
C GLY A 113 13.11 18.88 -17.72
N ILE A 114 12.83 18.12 -16.69
CA ILE A 114 13.80 17.24 -16.02
C ILE A 114 13.26 15.81 -16.06
N LEU A 115 14.10 14.88 -16.48
CA LEU A 115 13.84 13.45 -16.33
C LEU A 115 14.55 12.96 -15.06
N ASP A 116 13.84 13.03 -13.93
CA ASP A 116 14.41 12.74 -12.60
C ASP A 116 14.42 11.24 -12.30
N ILE A 117 15.47 10.56 -12.77
CA ILE A 117 15.73 9.14 -12.52
C ILE A 117 17.11 9.01 -11.90
N HIS A 118 17.16 8.83 -10.57
CA HIS A 118 18.44 8.74 -9.83
C HIS A 118 18.44 7.62 -8.78
N GLY A 119 17.58 6.61 -8.97
CA GLY A 119 17.55 5.42 -8.12
C GLY A 119 16.54 5.51 -6.97
N CYS A 120 16.66 4.58 -6.04
CA CYS A 120 15.81 4.44 -4.86
C CYS A 120 16.63 4.63 -3.59
N VAL A 121 16.07 5.26 -2.58
CA VAL A 121 16.74 5.48 -1.29
C VAL A 121 15.80 5.19 -0.13
N ALA A 122 16.34 4.68 0.97
CA ALA A 122 15.66 4.58 2.26
C ALA A 122 16.47 5.35 3.31
N VAL A 123 15.83 6.28 4.00
CA VAL A 123 16.46 7.16 5.00
C VAL A 123 15.74 7.02 6.34
N PRO A 124 15.97 5.93 7.10
CA PRO A 124 15.34 5.75 8.41
C PRO A 124 15.90 6.74 9.43
N MET A 125 15.00 7.35 10.21
CA MET A 125 15.34 8.26 11.29
C MET A 125 15.39 7.51 12.63
N PHE A 126 16.37 7.83 13.48
CA PHE A 126 16.59 7.22 14.79
C PHE A 126 16.36 8.24 15.91
N TYR A 127 15.45 7.93 16.82
CA TYR A 127 14.97 8.83 17.87
C TYR A 127 15.67 8.63 19.22
N LYS A 128 16.48 7.57 19.39
CA LYS A 128 17.10 7.20 20.66
C LYS A 128 17.76 8.38 21.39
N ARG A 129 18.59 9.17 20.68
CA ARG A 129 19.27 10.31 21.29
C ARG A 129 18.31 11.42 21.75
N ALA A 130 17.21 11.61 21.05
CA ALA A 130 16.18 12.57 21.44
C ALA A 130 15.43 12.09 22.68
N LEU A 131 15.05 10.80 22.71
CA LEU A 131 14.41 10.18 23.86
C LEU A 131 15.30 10.22 25.10
N ASP A 132 16.59 9.89 24.97
CA ASP A 132 17.56 9.98 26.07
C ASP A 132 17.65 11.41 26.65
N LYS A 133 17.68 12.44 25.77
CA LYS A 133 17.67 13.85 26.20
C LYS A 133 16.40 14.21 26.96
N LEU A 134 15.26 13.64 26.58
CA LEU A 134 13.99 13.84 27.27
C LEU A 134 13.90 13.03 28.58
N GLY A 135 14.74 12.02 28.78
CA GLY A 135 14.66 11.10 29.92
C GLY A 135 13.61 10.01 29.70
N ILE A 136 13.38 9.64 28.45
CA ILE A 136 12.44 8.58 28.07
C ILE A 136 13.23 7.34 27.63
N GLU A 137 12.96 6.19 28.25
CA GLU A 137 13.54 4.90 27.91
C GLU A 137 12.46 4.01 27.25
N MET A 138 12.74 3.45 26.09
CA MET A 138 11.82 2.50 25.47
C MET A 138 12.19 1.07 25.88
N GLN A 139 11.28 0.40 26.58
CA GLN A 139 11.42 -0.99 27.00
C GLN A 139 10.83 -1.89 25.91
N VAL A 140 11.69 -2.68 25.24
CA VAL A 140 11.35 -3.46 24.05
C VAL A 140 11.38 -4.94 24.35
N PHE A 141 10.34 -5.63 23.87
CA PHE A 141 10.19 -7.09 23.89
C PHE A 141 9.95 -7.55 22.45
N LYS A 142 10.85 -8.31 21.85
CA LYS A 142 10.72 -8.76 20.46
C LYS A 142 11.19 -10.19 20.28
N VAL A 143 10.70 -10.81 19.22
CA VAL A 143 11.22 -12.06 18.68
C VAL A 143 11.57 -11.84 17.21
N GLY A 144 12.75 -12.30 16.83
CA GLY A 144 13.26 -12.23 15.47
C GLY A 144 14.35 -11.20 15.27
N THR A 145 15.40 -11.63 14.58
CA THR A 145 16.62 -10.86 14.30
C THR A 145 16.32 -9.64 13.42
N PHE A 146 15.39 -9.80 12.46
CA PHE A 146 15.03 -8.79 11.48
C PHE A 146 13.81 -7.92 11.87
N LYS A 147 13.20 -8.13 13.05
CA LYS A 147 12.08 -7.28 13.51
C LYS A 147 12.62 -5.93 13.97
N SER A 148 12.86 -5.05 13.01
CA SER A 148 13.58 -3.79 13.18
C SER A 148 12.70 -2.56 13.45
N ALA A 149 11.35 -2.73 13.51
CA ALA A 149 10.41 -1.64 13.82
C ALA A 149 10.73 -0.87 15.11
N VAL A 150 11.38 -1.52 16.07
CA VAL A 150 11.76 -0.95 17.36
C VAL A 150 13.14 -0.27 17.35
N GLU A 151 13.98 -0.53 16.35
CA GLU A 151 15.36 -0.03 16.31
C GLU A 151 15.46 1.50 16.35
N PRO A 152 14.60 2.27 15.67
CA PRO A 152 14.62 3.73 15.73
C PRO A 152 14.54 4.30 17.14
N TYR A 153 13.94 3.58 18.07
CA TYR A 153 13.73 4.02 19.45
C TYR A 153 14.83 3.58 20.42
N ILE A 154 15.62 2.55 20.06
CA ILE A 154 16.62 1.94 20.96
C ILE A 154 18.05 1.95 20.41
N LEU A 155 18.22 2.24 19.12
CA LEU A 155 19.50 2.34 18.44
C LEU A 155 19.71 3.74 17.85
N THR A 156 20.94 4.04 17.44
CA THR A 156 21.31 5.30 16.76
C THR A 156 21.58 5.12 15.27
N GLU A 157 21.59 3.89 14.83
CA GLU A 157 21.77 3.46 13.42
C GLU A 157 21.17 2.06 13.23
N MET A 158 21.03 1.62 11.99
CA MET A 158 20.53 0.28 11.69
C MET A 158 21.48 -0.80 12.20
N SER A 159 20.91 -1.88 12.75
CA SER A 159 21.66 -3.13 12.96
C SER A 159 22.10 -3.73 11.62
N ASP A 160 23.10 -4.64 11.64
CA ASP A 160 23.57 -5.33 10.43
C ASP A 160 22.44 -6.11 9.73
N ALA A 161 21.56 -6.75 10.50
CA ALA A 161 20.41 -7.47 9.99
C ALA A 161 19.42 -6.51 9.29
N ASN A 162 19.14 -5.38 9.92
CA ASN A 162 18.25 -4.37 9.32
C ASN A 162 18.87 -3.73 8.08
N ARG A 163 20.16 -3.40 8.14
CA ARG A 163 20.89 -2.88 6.96
C ARG A 163 20.83 -3.87 5.80
N LEU A 164 21.04 -5.16 6.06
CA LEU A 164 20.95 -6.21 5.04
C LEU A 164 19.57 -6.26 4.39
N GLN A 165 18.48 -6.27 5.17
CA GLN A 165 17.13 -6.33 4.58
C GLN A 165 16.77 -5.04 3.84
N MET A 166 17.15 -3.85 4.37
CA MET A 166 16.90 -2.57 3.71
C MET A 166 17.64 -2.46 2.38
N THR A 167 18.92 -2.87 2.34
CA THR A 167 19.71 -2.93 1.09
C THR A 167 19.01 -3.84 0.07
N ARG A 168 18.61 -5.05 0.47
CA ARG A 168 17.89 -5.98 -0.41
C ARG A 168 16.59 -5.40 -0.95
N MET A 169 15.85 -4.66 -0.11
CA MET A 169 14.61 -4.01 -0.53
C MET A 169 14.89 -2.90 -1.53
N VAL A 170 15.79 -1.97 -1.23
CA VAL A 170 16.13 -0.84 -2.12
C VAL A 170 16.67 -1.33 -3.47
N ASP A 171 17.61 -2.26 -3.44
CA ASP A 171 18.18 -2.86 -4.65
C ASP A 171 17.09 -3.58 -5.48
N GLY A 172 16.23 -4.34 -4.81
CA GLY A 172 15.19 -5.09 -5.50
C GLY A 172 14.09 -4.23 -6.10
N LEU A 173 13.78 -3.08 -5.49
CA LEU A 173 12.85 -2.09 -6.03
C LEU A 173 13.44 -1.40 -7.27
N TRP A 174 14.70 -0.98 -7.20
CA TRP A 174 15.40 -0.42 -8.36
C TRP A 174 15.47 -1.43 -9.51
N GLN A 175 15.87 -2.67 -9.22
CA GLN A 175 15.95 -3.73 -10.22
C GLN A 175 14.63 -3.98 -10.95
N SER A 176 13.49 -3.92 -10.25
CA SER A 176 12.18 -4.10 -10.90
C SER A 176 11.88 -2.95 -11.86
N ALA A 177 12.12 -1.69 -11.46
CA ALA A 177 11.96 -0.55 -12.35
C ALA A 177 12.95 -0.59 -13.53
N GLU A 178 14.24 -0.90 -13.26
CA GLU A 178 15.28 -1.03 -14.27
C GLU A 178 14.93 -2.06 -15.35
N GLN A 179 14.51 -3.26 -14.94
CA GLN A 179 14.14 -4.33 -15.85
C GLN A 179 13.01 -3.91 -16.80
N ASP A 180 11.97 -3.28 -16.28
CA ASP A 180 10.85 -2.81 -17.08
C ASP A 180 11.23 -1.68 -18.03
N ILE A 181 11.99 -0.68 -17.56
CA ILE A 181 12.44 0.45 -18.35
C ILE A 181 13.35 -0.04 -19.50
N VAL A 182 14.31 -0.89 -19.18
CA VAL A 182 15.25 -1.48 -20.15
C VAL A 182 14.50 -2.26 -21.23
N ALA A 183 13.54 -3.10 -20.81
CA ALA A 183 12.76 -3.92 -21.73
C ALA A 183 11.89 -3.08 -22.67
N THR A 184 11.23 -2.04 -22.15
CA THR A 184 10.29 -1.23 -22.94
C THR A 184 10.97 -0.17 -23.80
N ARG A 185 12.09 0.39 -23.34
CA ARG A 185 12.85 1.41 -24.09
C ARG A 185 13.93 0.83 -25.00
N ASN A 186 14.19 -0.48 -24.92
CA ASN A 186 15.24 -1.16 -25.67
C ASN A 186 16.63 -0.52 -25.49
N ILE A 187 16.95 -0.15 -24.27
CA ILE A 187 18.26 0.39 -23.83
C ILE A 187 18.97 -0.64 -22.95
N SER A 188 20.23 -0.43 -22.63
CA SER A 188 20.92 -1.29 -21.67
C SER A 188 20.78 -0.78 -20.23
N ALA A 189 20.86 -1.70 -19.24
CA ALA A 189 20.93 -1.34 -17.84
C ALA A 189 22.11 -0.41 -17.54
N GLU A 190 23.25 -0.61 -18.22
CA GLU A 190 24.42 0.26 -18.10
C GLU A 190 24.11 1.71 -18.51
N GLN A 191 23.34 1.90 -19.60
CA GLN A 191 22.93 3.24 -20.04
C GLN A 191 22.02 3.91 -19.00
N LEU A 192 21.04 3.18 -18.45
CA LEU A 192 20.14 3.71 -17.42
C LEU A 192 20.89 4.06 -16.13
N ASN A 193 21.76 3.15 -15.65
CA ASN A 193 22.55 3.39 -14.45
C ASN A 193 23.55 4.54 -14.64
N LYS A 194 24.15 4.67 -15.83
CA LYS A 194 25.00 5.82 -16.17
C LYS A 194 24.23 7.13 -16.10
N TYR A 195 22.99 7.17 -16.62
CA TYR A 195 22.14 8.36 -16.53
C TYR A 195 21.90 8.78 -15.07
N ALA A 196 21.58 7.80 -14.21
CA ALA A 196 21.34 8.02 -12.79
C ALA A 196 22.61 8.46 -12.02
N ASP A 197 23.72 7.72 -12.18
CA ASP A 197 24.94 7.89 -11.38
C ASP A 197 25.75 9.15 -11.76
N GLU A 198 25.74 9.53 -13.04
CA GLU A 198 26.43 10.74 -13.51
C GLU A 198 25.61 12.03 -13.34
N GLY A 199 24.38 11.93 -12.80
CA GLY A 199 23.52 13.09 -12.55
C GLY A 199 23.02 13.77 -13.83
N LEU A 200 22.87 13.00 -14.92
CA LEU A 200 22.48 13.52 -16.23
C LEU A 200 21.05 14.10 -16.25
N PHE A 201 20.26 13.84 -15.21
CA PHE A 201 18.93 14.46 -15.03
C PHE A 201 18.97 16.00 -14.88
N PHE A 202 20.14 16.60 -14.56
CA PHE A 202 20.36 18.05 -14.57
C PHE A 202 21.13 18.55 -15.81
N ALA A 203 21.47 17.68 -16.74
CA ALA A 203 22.09 18.05 -18.00
C ALA A 203 21.05 18.62 -19.00
N ASP A 204 21.51 19.05 -20.18
CA ASP A 204 20.61 19.32 -21.31
C ASP A 204 19.88 18.02 -21.68
N GLN A 205 18.56 18.05 -21.63
CA GLN A 205 17.75 16.84 -21.79
C GLN A 205 17.73 16.29 -23.24
N GLN A 206 18.38 16.94 -24.17
CA GLN A 206 18.71 16.32 -25.46
C GLN A 206 19.46 15.00 -25.27
N ILE A 207 20.22 14.87 -24.16
CA ILE A 207 20.92 13.61 -23.81
C ILE A 207 19.95 12.47 -23.54
N ALA A 208 18.77 12.73 -22.93
CA ALA A 208 17.76 11.71 -22.70
C ALA A 208 17.15 11.19 -24.02
N VAL A 209 17.04 12.06 -25.03
CA VAL A 209 16.63 11.65 -26.39
C VAL A 209 17.74 10.80 -27.04
N GLU A 210 18.98 11.25 -26.98
CA GLU A 210 20.14 10.54 -27.56
C GLU A 210 20.33 9.15 -26.91
N MET A 211 20.06 9.03 -25.63
CA MET A 211 20.11 7.77 -24.89
C MET A 211 18.87 6.88 -25.08
N GLY A 212 17.86 7.35 -25.81
CA GLY A 212 16.62 6.58 -26.05
C GLY A 212 15.65 6.52 -24.87
N LEU A 213 15.89 7.32 -23.83
CA LEU A 213 15.01 7.37 -22.66
C LEU A 213 13.66 8.05 -23.00
N ILE A 214 13.67 9.09 -23.82
CA ILE A 214 12.48 9.76 -24.37
C ILE A 214 12.58 9.85 -25.90
N ASP A 215 11.45 10.07 -26.58
CA ASP A 215 11.42 10.11 -28.04
C ASP A 215 11.67 11.52 -28.59
N SER A 216 11.16 12.56 -27.93
CA SER A 216 11.35 13.95 -28.37
C SER A 216 11.04 14.95 -27.25
N LEU A 217 11.65 16.13 -27.38
CA LEU A 217 11.36 17.30 -26.57
C LEU A 217 10.38 18.20 -27.32
N LEU A 218 9.25 18.55 -26.69
CA LEU A 218 8.25 19.46 -27.23
C LEU A 218 7.36 20.04 -26.12
N TYR A 219 6.56 21.06 -26.41
CA TYR A 219 5.59 21.57 -25.47
C TYR A 219 4.26 20.79 -25.52
N GLU A 220 3.53 20.72 -24.40
CA GLU A 220 2.26 19.99 -24.33
C GLU A 220 1.26 20.43 -25.40
N GLN A 221 1.25 21.73 -25.74
CA GLN A 221 0.35 22.28 -26.77
C GLN A 221 0.63 21.68 -28.15
N ASP A 222 1.91 21.50 -28.50
CA ASP A 222 2.33 20.94 -29.77
C ASP A 222 1.95 19.46 -29.84
N LEU A 223 2.12 18.71 -28.73
CA LEU A 223 1.65 17.32 -28.66
C LEU A 223 0.13 17.23 -28.82
N LYS A 224 -0.62 18.08 -28.14
CA LYS A 224 -2.10 18.08 -28.27
C LYS A 224 -2.54 18.42 -29.67
N GLN A 225 -1.83 19.30 -30.35
CA GLN A 225 -2.12 19.59 -31.76
C GLN A 225 -1.77 18.38 -32.64
N MET A 226 -0.64 17.74 -32.43
CA MET A 226 -0.24 16.53 -33.14
C MET A 226 -1.29 15.40 -32.98
N ILE A 227 -1.81 15.21 -31.76
CA ILE A 227 -2.90 14.25 -31.49
C ILE A 227 -4.18 14.61 -32.26
N LYS A 228 -4.55 15.91 -32.32
CA LYS A 228 -5.70 16.36 -33.09
C LYS A 228 -5.52 16.20 -34.59
N ASP A 229 -4.34 16.51 -35.11
CA ASP A 229 -4.00 16.34 -36.52
C ASP A 229 -4.07 14.85 -36.94
N GLU A 230 -3.77 13.92 -36.03
CA GLU A 230 -3.80 12.48 -36.30
C GLU A 230 -5.19 11.86 -36.13
N PHE A 231 -5.96 12.25 -35.09
CA PHE A 231 -7.22 11.62 -34.72
C PHE A 231 -8.48 12.48 -35.00
N GLY A 232 -8.31 13.71 -35.45
CA GLY A 232 -9.37 14.66 -35.83
C GLY A 232 -9.32 15.95 -35.05
N ASP A 233 -9.57 17.09 -35.73
CA ASP A 233 -9.57 18.44 -35.15
C ASP A 233 -10.56 18.63 -33.99
N ASP A 234 -11.64 17.82 -33.99
CA ASP A 234 -12.71 17.79 -32.99
C ASP A 234 -12.44 16.81 -31.83
N ALA A 235 -11.23 16.23 -31.77
CA ALA A 235 -10.88 15.29 -30.72
C ALA A 235 -10.93 15.96 -29.32
N ASP A 236 -11.87 15.50 -28.50
CA ASP A 236 -12.01 15.90 -27.10
C ASP A 236 -11.12 15.05 -26.18
N PHE A 237 -10.56 15.69 -25.14
CA PHE A 237 -9.79 15.02 -24.10
C PHE A 237 -10.69 14.75 -22.90
N VAL A 238 -11.01 13.48 -22.66
CA VAL A 238 -11.88 13.05 -21.56
C VAL A 238 -11.07 12.33 -20.49
N GLY A 239 -11.27 12.71 -19.24
CA GLY A 239 -10.52 12.18 -18.11
C GLY A 239 -11.16 10.95 -17.45
N VAL A 240 -10.43 10.34 -16.49
CA VAL A 240 -10.86 9.16 -15.70
C VAL A 240 -12.23 9.39 -15.04
N SER A 241 -12.48 10.56 -14.47
CA SER A 241 -13.77 10.87 -13.82
C SER A 241 -14.97 10.87 -14.77
N TYR A 242 -14.76 11.19 -16.05
CA TYR A 242 -15.79 11.08 -17.09
C TYR A 242 -15.94 9.62 -17.54
N MET A 243 -14.83 8.98 -17.90
CA MET A 243 -14.82 7.63 -18.44
C MET A 243 -15.37 6.61 -17.44
N SER A 244 -15.05 6.74 -16.16
CA SER A 244 -15.60 5.86 -15.12
C SER A 244 -17.13 5.90 -14.96
N LYS A 245 -17.79 6.95 -15.48
CA LYS A 245 -19.25 7.12 -15.46
C LYS A 245 -19.93 6.73 -16.77
N VAL A 246 -19.19 6.47 -17.83
CA VAL A 246 -19.75 5.97 -19.11
C VAL A 246 -20.52 4.69 -18.84
N VAL A 247 -21.74 4.60 -19.35
CA VAL A 247 -22.57 3.40 -19.22
C VAL A 247 -22.26 2.48 -20.37
N VAL A 248 -21.62 1.37 -20.07
CA VAL A 248 -21.44 0.27 -21.03
C VAL A 248 -22.54 -0.74 -20.72
N PRO A 249 -23.30 -1.22 -21.71
CA PRO A 249 -24.27 -2.28 -21.50
C PRO A 249 -23.55 -3.53 -20.97
N THR A 250 -23.87 -3.93 -19.75
CA THR A 250 -23.39 -5.18 -19.16
C THR A 250 -24.58 -6.06 -18.86
N ASP A 251 -24.48 -7.33 -19.17
CA ASP A 251 -25.49 -8.29 -18.79
C ASP A 251 -25.56 -8.41 -17.27
N TYR A 252 -26.79 -8.34 -16.74
CA TYR A 252 -26.98 -8.51 -15.30
C TYR A 252 -26.62 -9.94 -14.90
N ASN A 253 -25.56 -10.09 -14.11
CA ASN A 253 -25.17 -11.38 -13.56
C ASN A 253 -25.42 -11.44 -12.06
N SER A 254 -26.10 -12.50 -11.62
CA SER A 254 -26.38 -12.73 -10.20
C SER A 254 -25.14 -13.25 -9.44
N ASN A 255 -24.20 -13.92 -10.14
CA ASN A 255 -22.98 -14.43 -9.55
C ASN A 255 -22.00 -13.28 -9.32
N LYS A 256 -21.39 -13.22 -8.14
CA LYS A 256 -20.45 -12.16 -7.78
C LYS A 256 -19.14 -12.72 -7.30
N ILE A 257 -18.05 -12.12 -7.76
CA ILE A 257 -16.75 -12.18 -7.09
C ILE A 257 -16.66 -10.94 -6.20
N ALA A 258 -16.56 -11.14 -4.90
CA ALA A 258 -16.47 -10.03 -3.94
C ALA A 258 -15.01 -9.64 -3.72
N VAL A 259 -14.68 -8.35 -3.87
CA VAL A 259 -13.39 -7.78 -3.49
C VAL A 259 -13.58 -7.02 -2.18
N LEU A 260 -12.96 -7.50 -1.11
CA LEU A 260 -12.95 -6.83 0.20
C LEU A 260 -11.60 -6.15 0.42
N TYR A 261 -11.61 -4.82 0.53
CA TYR A 261 -10.40 -4.05 0.84
C TYR A 261 -10.12 -4.04 2.34
N ALA A 262 -8.89 -4.39 2.69
CA ALA A 262 -8.33 -4.38 4.04
C ALA A 262 -7.04 -3.55 4.03
N SER A 263 -7.19 -2.23 4.21
CA SER A 263 -6.09 -1.27 4.05
C SER A 263 -5.82 -0.49 5.33
N GLY A 264 -4.54 -0.15 5.56
CA GLY A 264 -4.08 0.64 6.71
C GLY A 264 -3.54 -0.20 7.87
N ASP A 265 -3.12 0.49 8.94
CA ASP A 265 -2.63 -0.12 10.17
C ASP A 265 -3.79 -0.82 10.90
N ILE A 266 -3.60 -2.06 11.33
CA ILE A 266 -4.64 -2.84 12.01
C ILE A 266 -4.88 -2.28 13.41
N ASP A 267 -6.12 -1.82 13.65
CA ASP A 267 -6.55 -1.18 14.90
C ASP A 267 -5.66 -0.01 15.33
N GLY A 268 -5.09 0.70 14.35
CA GLY A 268 -4.29 1.90 14.60
C GLY A 268 -5.14 3.09 15.02
N SER A 269 -4.47 4.22 15.26
CA SER A 269 -5.12 5.46 15.74
C SER A 269 -5.41 6.48 14.63
N SER A 270 -4.96 6.23 13.41
CA SER A 270 -5.20 7.13 12.27
C SER A 270 -6.59 6.93 11.69
N GLU A 271 -7.12 7.96 11.01
CA GLU A 271 -8.41 7.87 10.30
C GLU A 271 -8.40 6.79 9.20
N ASP A 272 -7.24 6.52 8.62
CA ASP A 272 -7.03 5.51 7.57
C ASP A 272 -6.70 4.13 8.14
N SER A 273 -6.83 3.92 9.46
CA SER A 273 -6.55 2.62 10.08
C SER A 273 -7.63 1.59 9.75
N MET A 274 -7.18 0.36 9.56
CA MET A 274 -8.06 -0.79 9.39
C MET A 274 -8.72 -1.16 10.72
N ASP A 275 -10.04 -1.15 10.76
CA ASP A 275 -10.84 -1.62 11.90
C ASP A 275 -11.05 -3.14 11.74
N SER A 276 -10.38 -3.92 12.59
CA SER A 276 -10.43 -5.38 12.52
C SER A 276 -11.84 -5.94 12.73
N GLU A 277 -12.67 -5.32 13.60
CA GLU A 277 -14.05 -5.76 13.83
C GLU A 277 -14.93 -5.57 12.59
N LYS A 278 -14.72 -4.46 11.84
CA LYS A 278 -15.46 -4.22 10.59
C LYS A 278 -15.06 -5.24 9.53
N ILE A 279 -13.77 -5.53 9.36
CA ILE A 279 -13.32 -6.57 8.41
C ILE A 279 -13.91 -7.93 8.77
N VAL A 280 -13.86 -8.32 10.04
CA VAL A 280 -14.49 -9.58 10.52
C VAL A 280 -16.00 -9.63 10.19
N LYS A 281 -16.73 -8.54 10.42
CA LYS A 281 -18.16 -8.46 10.08
C LYS A 281 -18.41 -8.62 8.58
N GLU A 282 -17.58 -7.97 7.73
CA GLU A 282 -17.72 -8.07 6.27
C GLU A 282 -17.38 -9.49 5.78
N LEU A 283 -16.30 -10.11 6.27
CA LEU A 283 -15.97 -11.51 5.95
C LEU A 283 -17.13 -12.45 6.28
N ASN A 284 -17.73 -12.32 7.47
CA ASN A 284 -18.88 -13.12 7.88
C ASN A 284 -20.13 -12.88 7.01
N LYS A 285 -20.40 -11.64 6.60
CA LYS A 285 -21.49 -11.32 5.67
C LYS A 285 -21.26 -11.96 4.30
N LEU A 286 -20.04 -11.87 3.77
CA LEU A 286 -19.68 -12.44 2.49
C LEU A 286 -19.74 -13.97 2.51
N ALA A 287 -19.35 -14.61 3.61
CA ALA A 287 -19.48 -16.06 3.80
C ALA A 287 -20.93 -16.53 3.66
N ASN A 288 -21.89 -15.75 4.18
CA ASN A 288 -23.32 -16.09 4.19
C ASN A 288 -24.13 -15.53 2.99
N ASN A 289 -23.48 -14.88 2.02
CA ASN A 289 -24.18 -14.32 0.86
C ASN A 289 -24.13 -15.28 -0.34
N ASP A 290 -25.25 -15.92 -0.65
CA ASP A 290 -25.34 -16.94 -1.73
C ASP A 290 -25.00 -16.40 -3.14
N ASN A 291 -25.14 -15.09 -3.38
CA ASN A 291 -24.77 -14.47 -4.64
C ASN A 291 -23.24 -14.31 -4.78
N VAL A 292 -22.49 -14.30 -3.67
CA VAL A 292 -21.03 -14.25 -3.67
C VAL A 292 -20.48 -15.66 -3.81
N LYS A 293 -19.79 -15.94 -4.90
CA LYS A 293 -19.24 -17.28 -5.21
C LYS A 293 -17.82 -17.46 -4.70
N ALA A 294 -17.00 -16.42 -4.79
CA ALA A 294 -15.65 -16.40 -4.23
C ALA A 294 -15.32 -15.00 -3.69
N VAL A 295 -14.32 -14.93 -2.83
CA VAL A 295 -13.88 -13.67 -2.21
C VAL A 295 -12.41 -13.42 -2.50
N VAL A 296 -12.10 -12.22 -2.96
CA VAL A 296 -10.75 -11.67 -3.02
C VAL A 296 -10.57 -10.70 -1.86
N LEU A 297 -9.67 -11.02 -0.94
CA LEU A 297 -9.27 -10.10 0.14
C LEU A 297 -8.08 -9.28 -0.37
N ARG A 298 -8.31 -8.00 -0.67
CA ARG A 298 -7.25 -7.05 -1.06
C ARG A 298 -6.62 -6.49 0.18
N VAL A 299 -5.38 -6.89 0.45
CA VAL A 299 -4.63 -6.50 1.66
C VAL A 299 -3.57 -5.44 1.29
N ASN A 300 -3.67 -4.27 1.92
CA ASN A 300 -2.66 -3.22 1.81
C ASN A 300 -2.34 -2.68 3.22
N SER A 301 -1.60 -3.48 4.01
CA SER A 301 -1.37 -3.24 5.43
C SER A 301 0.05 -3.58 5.87
N PRO A 302 0.74 -2.68 6.60
CA PRO A 302 2.04 -2.97 7.23
C PRO A 302 1.91 -3.86 8.47
N GLY A 303 0.68 -4.16 8.90
CA GLY A 303 0.35 -4.86 10.13
C GLY A 303 -0.28 -3.96 11.18
N GLY A 304 -0.17 -4.33 12.45
CA GLY A 304 -0.72 -3.61 13.60
C GLY A 304 -1.04 -4.53 14.76
N SER A 305 -2.25 -4.42 15.32
CA SER A 305 -2.74 -5.23 16.44
C SER A 305 -2.61 -6.73 16.16
N ALA A 306 -1.85 -7.44 16.99
CA ALA A 306 -1.73 -8.90 16.89
C ALA A 306 -3.07 -9.58 17.21
N PHE A 307 -3.86 -9.01 18.14
CA PHE A 307 -5.18 -9.51 18.46
C PHE A 307 -6.15 -9.34 17.27
N GLY A 308 -6.22 -8.14 16.70
CA GLY A 308 -7.04 -7.88 15.51
C GLY A 308 -6.67 -8.78 14.33
N SER A 309 -5.36 -9.01 14.12
CA SER A 309 -4.86 -9.91 13.08
C SER A 309 -5.36 -11.36 13.26
N GLU A 310 -5.36 -11.88 14.49
CA GLU A 310 -5.88 -13.24 14.79
C GLU A 310 -7.39 -13.30 14.58
N GLN A 311 -8.15 -12.26 14.95
CA GLN A 311 -9.60 -12.24 14.72
C GLN A 311 -9.95 -12.26 13.21
N MET A 312 -9.24 -11.47 12.42
CA MET A 312 -9.41 -11.46 10.96
C MET A 312 -8.95 -12.76 10.31
N TRP A 313 -7.83 -13.33 10.75
CA TRP A 313 -7.36 -14.64 10.29
C TRP A 313 -8.43 -15.72 10.55
N TYR A 314 -9.03 -15.72 11.73
CA TYR A 314 -10.06 -16.70 12.06
C TYR A 314 -11.32 -16.54 11.19
N ALA A 315 -11.78 -15.32 10.97
CA ALA A 315 -12.91 -15.04 10.09
C ALA A 315 -12.61 -15.43 8.63
N ALA A 316 -11.39 -15.15 8.15
CA ALA A 316 -10.93 -15.55 6.82
C ALA A 316 -10.88 -17.08 6.68
N LYS A 317 -10.43 -17.80 7.73
CA LYS A 317 -10.47 -19.25 7.78
C LYS A 317 -11.88 -19.81 7.68
N GLN A 318 -12.85 -19.23 8.44
CA GLN A 318 -14.24 -19.67 8.38
C GLN A 318 -14.86 -19.40 7.01
N LEU A 319 -14.54 -18.28 6.37
CA LEU A 319 -14.99 -17.97 5.01
C LEU A 319 -14.44 -19.01 4.02
N LYS A 320 -13.14 -19.32 4.11
CA LYS A 320 -12.47 -20.31 3.25
C LYS A 320 -13.11 -21.71 3.33
N GLU A 321 -13.69 -22.09 4.46
CA GLU A 321 -14.38 -23.39 4.62
C GLU A 321 -15.65 -23.48 3.76
N VAL A 322 -16.23 -22.37 3.32
CA VAL A 322 -17.49 -22.32 2.57
C VAL A 322 -17.37 -21.73 1.17
N LYS A 323 -16.33 -20.94 0.90
CA LYS A 323 -16.09 -20.28 -0.39
C LYS A 323 -14.58 -20.13 -0.64
N PRO A 324 -14.11 -20.19 -1.91
CA PRO A 324 -12.74 -19.85 -2.22
C PRO A 324 -12.35 -18.47 -1.72
N LEU A 325 -11.21 -18.38 -1.06
CA LEU A 325 -10.60 -17.15 -0.58
C LEU A 325 -9.27 -16.92 -1.26
N ILE A 326 -9.17 -15.89 -2.07
CA ILE A 326 -7.93 -15.42 -2.70
C ILE A 326 -7.47 -14.16 -1.98
N VAL A 327 -6.18 -14.03 -1.75
CA VAL A 327 -5.59 -12.78 -1.27
C VAL A 327 -4.88 -12.08 -2.43
N SER A 328 -5.16 -10.80 -2.62
CA SER A 328 -4.38 -9.89 -3.46
C SER A 328 -3.64 -8.91 -2.57
N MET A 329 -2.32 -8.93 -2.59
CA MET A 329 -1.49 -8.02 -1.83
C MET A 329 -1.24 -6.74 -2.62
N GLY A 330 -1.42 -5.58 -1.99
CA GLY A 330 -1.06 -4.27 -2.52
C GLY A 330 0.41 -3.93 -2.27
N ALA A 331 0.68 -2.68 -1.89
CA ALA A 331 2.03 -2.23 -1.54
C ALA A 331 2.63 -3.02 -0.36
N TYR A 332 1.78 -3.29 0.63
CA TYR A 332 2.15 -3.95 1.87
C TYR A 332 1.16 -5.06 2.21
N ALA A 333 1.66 -6.22 2.56
CA ALA A 333 0.91 -7.25 3.26
C ALA A 333 1.88 -7.92 4.24
N ALA A 334 2.32 -7.16 5.23
CA ALA A 334 3.40 -7.54 6.12
C ALA A 334 2.92 -7.68 7.56
N SER A 335 3.59 -8.54 8.33
CA SER A 335 3.32 -8.75 9.74
C SER A 335 1.85 -9.15 9.98
N GLY A 336 1.02 -8.32 10.64
CA GLY A 336 -0.42 -8.55 10.79
C GLY A 336 -1.15 -8.70 9.45
N GLY A 337 -0.71 -7.97 8.42
CA GLY A 337 -1.22 -8.11 7.05
C GLY A 337 -0.93 -9.49 6.45
N TYR A 338 0.27 -10.04 6.67
CA TYR A 338 0.60 -11.41 6.27
C TYR A 338 -0.12 -12.45 7.14
N TYR A 339 -0.31 -12.15 8.42
CA TYR A 339 -1.00 -13.02 9.37
C TYR A 339 -2.41 -13.39 8.88
N MET A 340 -3.22 -12.37 8.52
CA MET A 340 -4.57 -12.61 7.99
C MET A 340 -4.57 -13.21 6.58
N SER A 341 -3.48 -13.01 5.81
CA SER A 341 -3.36 -13.48 4.42
C SER A 341 -2.95 -14.95 4.32
N CYS A 342 -2.15 -15.45 5.27
CA CYS A 342 -1.49 -16.76 5.14
C CYS A 342 -2.46 -17.96 5.04
N VAL A 343 -3.73 -17.80 5.40
CA VAL A 343 -4.78 -18.81 5.35
C VAL A 343 -5.40 -18.99 3.96
N ALA A 344 -5.21 -18.05 3.04
CA ALA A 344 -5.86 -18.06 1.72
C ALA A 344 -5.59 -19.34 0.90
N ASP A 345 -6.45 -19.61 -0.07
CA ASP A 345 -6.25 -20.69 -1.06
C ASP A 345 -5.12 -20.35 -2.04
N THR A 346 -5.03 -19.09 -2.39
CA THR A 346 -3.99 -18.53 -3.27
C THR A 346 -3.67 -17.11 -2.84
N ILE A 347 -2.39 -16.78 -2.81
CA ILE A 347 -1.89 -15.45 -2.52
C ILE A 347 -1.22 -14.89 -3.77
N VAL A 348 -1.71 -13.74 -4.23
CA VAL A 348 -1.21 -12.98 -5.37
C VAL A 348 -0.54 -11.71 -4.87
N ALA A 349 0.64 -11.39 -5.39
CA ALA A 349 1.39 -10.18 -5.05
C ALA A 349 2.15 -9.64 -6.26
N GLU A 350 2.44 -8.33 -6.28
CA GLU A 350 3.36 -7.73 -7.24
C GLU A 350 4.81 -8.08 -6.89
N ASN A 351 5.72 -7.98 -7.87
CA ASN A 351 7.15 -8.23 -7.61
C ASN A 351 7.69 -7.37 -6.46
N THR A 352 7.24 -6.13 -6.38
CA THR A 352 7.69 -5.13 -5.42
C THR A 352 6.82 -5.02 -4.17
N THR A 353 5.77 -5.82 -4.02
CA THR A 353 5.00 -5.92 -2.77
C THR A 353 5.91 -6.24 -1.60
N LEU A 354 5.77 -5.52 -0.49
CA LEU A 354 6.49 -5.79 0.76
C LEU A 354 5.64 -6.71 1.66
N THR A 355 6.14 -7.92 1.92
CA THR A 355 5.38 -8.95 2.65
C THR A 355 6.25 -9.69 3.68
N GLY A 356 5.71 -10.74 4.29
CA GLY A 356 6.38 -11.48 5.35
C GLY A 356 6.36 -10.73 6.68
N SER A 357 7.50 -10.28 7.16
CA SER A 357 7.67 -9.67 8.51
C SER A 357 7.05 -10.51 9.62
N ILE A 358 7.13 -11.87 9.48
CA ILE A 358 6.58 -12.84 10.42
C ILE A 358 7.35 -12.73 11.73
N GLY A 359 6.80 -11.95 12.66
CA GLY A 359 7.43 -11.61 13.92
C GLY A 359 6.55 -10.68 14.74
N ILE A 360 6.74 -10.69 16.05
CA ILE A 360 5.97 -9.92 17.02
C ILE A 360 6.89 -9.12 17.90
N PHE A 361 6.44 -7.94 18.30
CA PHE A 361 7.09 -7.14 19.32
C PHE A 361 6.07 -6.44 20.23
N GLY A 362 6.53 -6.03 21.41
CA GLY A 362 5.87 -5.10 22.31
C GLY A 362 6.85 -4.01 22.70
N MET A 363 6.37 -2.80 22.89
CA MET A 363 7.18 -1.65 23.27
C MET A 363 6.42 -0.79 24.27
N MET A 364 7.07 -0.40 25.36
CA MET A 364 6.47 0.42 26.41
C MET A 364 7.43 1.53 26.82
N PRO A 365 7.00 2.80 26.88
CA PRO A 365 7.83 3.89 27.35
C PRO A 365 7.97 3.85 28.86
N ASN A 366 9.18 4.10 29.37
CA ASN A 366 9.45 4.50 30.73
C ASN A 366 9.79 5.99 30.72
N ILE A 367 8.97 6.80 31.37
CA ILE A 367 9.10 8.27 31.42
C ILE A 367 9.56 8.79 32.79
N GLU A 368 10.06 7.92 33.67
CA GLU A 368 10.60 8.28 35.02
C GLU A 368 11.61 9.44 34.93
N GLY A 369 12.60 9.33 34.03
CA GLY A 369 13.58 10.39 33.85
C GLY A 369 13.02 11.71 33.27
N LEU A 370 11.90 11.68 32.58
CA LEU A 370 11.19 12.89 32.15
C LEU A 370 10.45 13.53 33.34
N THR A 371 9.74 12.72 34.15
CA THR A 371 9.05 13.23 35.34
C THR A 371 10.03 13.82 36.36
N ASP A 372 11.19 13.18 36.57
CA ASP A 372 12.27 13.71 37.40
C ASP A 372 12.76 15.09 36.93
N LYS A 373 12.97 15.26 35.62
CA LYS A 373 13.38 16.55 35.06
C LYS A 373 12.31 17.64 35.19
N LEU A 374 11.05 17.26 35.25
CA LEU A 374 9.93 18.18 35.45
C LEU A 374 9.62 18.44 36.94
N GLY A 375 10.28 17.72 37.85
CA GLY A 375 10.04 17.82 39.31
C GLY A 375 8.69 17.20 39.70
N LEU A 376 8.26 16.15 39.01
CA LEU A 376 7.04 15.44 39.33
C LEU A 376 7.35 14.15 40.10
N ASP A 377 6.89 14.06 41.34
CA ASP A 377 7.01 12.88 42.19
C ASP A 377 5.78 11.98 42.04
N ILE A 378 6.01 10.68 41.89
CA ILE A 378 4.95 9.69 41.71
C ILE A 378 4.93 8.77 42.94
N ASP A 379 3.82 8.74 43.66
CA ASP A 379 3.55 7.82 44.76
C ASP A 379 2.51 6.78 44.34
N VAL A 380 2.72 5.49 44.69
CA VAL A 380 1.91 4.37 44.21
C VAL A 380 1.44 3.51 45.39
N VAL A 381 0.12 3.34 45.47
CA VAL A 381 -0.52 2.39 46.39
C VAL A 381 -1.07 1.21 45.59
N LYS A 382 -0.72 -0.02 46.00
CA LYS A 382 -1.05 -1.25 45.29
C LYS A 382 -1.80 -2.23 46.17
N SER A 383 -2.82 -2.90 45.61
CA SER A 383 -3.49 -4.04 46.26
C SER A 383 -2.72 -5.36 46.07
N HIS A 384 -2.03 -5.50 44.91
CA HIS A 384 -1.25 -6.69 44.56
C HIS A 384 0.06 -6.28 43.91
N GLN A 385 1.02 -7.17 43.85
CA GLN A 385 2.38 -6.90 43.37
C GLN A 385 2.40 -6.35 41.93
N LEU A 386 1.50 -6.81 41.05
CA LEU A 386 1.42 -6.43 39.62
C LEU A 386 0.28 -5.44 39.34
N SER A 387 -0.33 -4.78 40.33
CA SER A 387 -1.46 -3.86 40.09
C SER A 387 -1.07 -2.64 39.25
N ASP A 388 0.19 -2.26 39.24
CA ASP A 388 0.76 -1.19 38.43
C ASP A 388 1.59 -1.71 37.25
N PHE A 389 1.32 -2.93 36.79
CA PHE A 389 1.93 -3.50 35.60
C PHE A 389 1.64 -2.60 34.37
N GLY A 390 2.69 -2.25 33.62
CA GLY A 390 2.57 -1.34 32.48
C GLY A 390 2.54 0.15 32.84
N ASN A 391 2.76 0.51 34.10
CA ASN A 391 2.93 1.89 34.53
C ASN A 391 4.21 2.49 33.87
N SER A 392 4.05 3.60 33.14
CA SER A 392 5.15 4.27 32.43
C SER A 392 6.05 5.12 33.33
N PHE A 393 5.66 5.38 34.58
CA PHE A 393 6.42 6.25 35.52
C PHE A 393 7.54 5.54 36.25
N ARG A 394 7.80 4.30 35.97
CA ARG A 394 8.90 3.50 36.46
C ARG A 394 9.35 2.44 35.44
N PRO A 395 10.61 1.98 35.51
CA PRO A 395 11.02 0.83 34.72
C PRO A 395 10.29 -0.45 35.17
N MET A 396 10.06 -1.34 34.25
CA MET A 396 9.54 -2.69 34.56
C MET A 396 10.55 -3.46 35.40
N SER A 397 10.05 -4.16 36.41
CA SER A 397 10.84 -5.15 37.15
C SER A 397 11.25 -6.32 36.24
N GLN A 398 12.28 -7.08 36.63
CA GLN A 398 12.67 -8.26 35.85
C GLN A 398 11.56 -9.30 35.75
N HIS A 399 10.69 -9.40 36.76
CA HIS A 399 9.52 -10.29 36.72
C HIS A 399 8.50 -9.85 35.64
N GLU A 400 8.20 -8.54 35.57
CA GLU A 400 7.30 -7.97 34.56
C GLU A 400 7.89 -8.12 33.16
N LYS A 401 9.20 -7.86 32.99
CA LYS A 401 9.91 -8.08 31.71
C LYS A 401 9.80 -9.53 31.24
N ASN A 402 9.94 -10.50 32.14
CA ASN A 402 9.80 -11.92 31.82
C ASN A 402 8.36 -12.27 31.42
N ILE A 403 7.35 -11.70 32.07
CA ILE A 403 5.94 -11.89 31.70
C ILE A 403 5.70 -11.38 30.27
N MET A 404 6.15 -10.17 29.96
CA MET A 404 6.01 -9.59 28.62
C MET A 404 6.74 -10.39 27.55
N GLN A 405 8.00 -10.77 27.80
CA GLN A 405 8.76 -11.55 26.83
C GLN A 405 8.12 -12.92 26.56
N ASN A 406 7.61 -13.60 27.60
CA ASN A 406 6.90 -14.86 27.43
C ASN A 406 5.61 -14.70 26.64
N TYR A 407 4.90 -13.58 26.81
CA TYR A 407 3.70 -13.28 26.04
C TYR A 407 4.03 -13.03 24.55
N VAL A 408 5.10 -12.28 24.27
CA VAL A 408 5.60 -12.04 22.90
C VAL A 408 6.06 -13.34 22.25
N ASN A 409 6.76 -14.20 22.98
CA ASN A 409 7.22 -15.50 22.49
C ASN A 409 6.02 -16.39 22.07
N ARG A 410 4.98 -16.47 22.92
CA ARG A 410 3.76 -17.24 22.58
C ARG A 410 3.03 -16.70 21.36
N GLY A 411 2.97 -15.36 21.21
CA GLY A 411 2.39 -14.74 20.03
C GLY A 411 3.17 -15.07 18.76
N TYR A 412 4.50 -15.07 18.83
CA TYR A 412 5.34 -15.47 17.71
C TYR A 412 5.15 -16.95 17.33
N ASP A 413 5.13 -17.86 18.31
CA ASP A 413 4.88 -19.28 18.08
C ASP A 413 3.52 -19.52 17.43
N LEU A 414 2.49 -18.78 17.87
CA LEU A 414 1.17 -18.82 17.25
C LEU A 414 1.21 -18.35 15.80
N PHE A 415 1.88 -17.23 15.52
CA PHE A 415 2.01 -16.71 14.15
C PHE A 415 2.72 -17.72 13.22
N VAL A 416 3.84 -18.28 13.67
CA VAL A 416 4.56 -19.33 12.94
C VAL A 416 3.64 -20.51 12.64
N LYS A 417 2.84 -20.94 13.63
CA LYS A 417 1.89 -22.03 13.44
C LYS A 417 0.81 -21.68 12.41
N ARG A 418 0.24 -20.47 12.44
CA ARG A 418 -0.76 -20.03 11.45
C ARG A 418 -0.19 -20.04 10.03
N CYS A 419 1.06 -19.54 9.87
CA CYS A 419 1.75 -19.62 8.58
C CYS A 419 2.04 -21.06 8.15
N SER A 420 2.50 -21.92 9.06
CA SER A 420 2.74 -23.34 8.81
C SER A 420 1.48 -24.05 8.31
N ASP A 421 0.37 -23.88 9.01
CA ASP A 421 -0.91 -24.48 8.67
C ASP A 421 -1.46 -23.92 7.33
N GLY A 422 -1.42 -22.61 7.14
CA GLY A 422 -1.98 -21.94 5.96
C GLY A 422 -1.17 -22.16 4.69
N ARG A 423 0.15 -22.22 4.79
CA ARG A 423 1.07 -22.41 3.66
C ARG A 423 1.50 -23.87 3.45
N ASN A 424 0.97 -24.79 4.25
CA ASN A 424 1.33 -26.22 4.22
C ASN A 424 2.86 -26.44 4.26
N MET A 425 3.53 -25.73 5.17
CA MET A 425 4.97 -25.76 5.40
C MET A 425 5.26 -26.17 6.83
N SER A 426 6.40 -26.83 7.09
CA SER A 426 6.79 -27.12 8.48
C SER A 426 7.10 -25.82 9.24
N GLU A 427 6.81 -25.79 10.55
CA GLU A 427 7.18 -24.66 11.40
C GLU A 427 8.68 -24.34 11.34
N GLU A 428 9.53 -25.35 11.22
CA GLU A 428 10.97 -25.17 11.06
C GLU A 428 11.31 -24.38 9.78
N LYS A 429 10.64 -24.71 8.66
CA LYS A 429 10.82 -23.98 7.40
C LYS A 429 10.32 -22.53 7.53
N ILE A 430 9.16 -22.32 8.16
CA ILE A 430 8.64 -20.96 8.42
C ILE A 430 9.62 -20.18 9.30
N ARG A 431 10.14 -20.76 10.39
CA ARG A 431 11.09 -20.06 11.29
C ARG A 431 12.35 -19.61 10.55
N LYS A 432 12.86 -20.36 9.57
CA LYS A 432 14.06 -19.98 8.77
C LYS A 432 13.85 -18.73 7.91
N ILE A 433 12.62 -18.46 7.47
CA ILE A 433 12.28 -17.34 6.60
C ILE A 433 11.50 -16.23 7.33
N ALA A 434 11.17 -16.45 8.61
CA ALA A 434 10.46 -15.54 9.49
C ALA A 434 11.41 -14.56 10.18
N GLU A 435 11.50 -14.60 11.49
CA GLU A 435 12.31 -13.70 12.32
C GLU A 435 12.04 -12.20 12.10
N GLY A 436 10.84 -11.85 11.66
CA GLY A 436 10.45 -10.48 11.36
C GLY A 436 11.00 -9.94 10.04
N ARG A 437 11.61 -10.79 9.19
CA ARG A 437 12.19 -10.40 7.92
C ARG A 437 11.12 -10.00 6.92
N VAL A 438 11.32 -8.84 6.28
CA VAL A 438 10.51 -8.36 5.16
C VAL A 438 11.09 -8.91 3.85
N TRP A 439 10.20 -9.31 2.96
CA TRP A 439 10.53 -9.85 1.65
C TRP A 439 9.82 -9.07 0.55
N LEU A 440 10.42 -8.95 -0.60
CA LEU A 440 9.73 -8.53 -1.81
C LEU A 440 8.84 -9.66 -2.34
N GLY A 441 7.75 -9.34 -3.03
CA GLY A 441 6.83 -10.33 -3.58
C GLY A 441 7.53 -11.37 -4.45
N LYS A 442 8.47 -10.94 -5.30
CA LYS A 442 9.30 -11.85 -6.12
C LYS A 442 10.08 -12.86 -5.29
N ASP A 443 10.69 -12.42 -4.18
CA ASP A 443 11.42 -13.33 -3.29
C ASP A 443 10.44 -14.23 -2.49
N ALA A 444 9.30 -13.68 -2.11
CA ALA A 444 8.27 -14.38 -1.34
C ALA A 444 7.65 -15.56 -2.10
N VAL A 445 7.56 -15.48 -3.44
CA VAL A 445 7.13 -16.61 -4.29
C VAL A 445 8.14 -17.75 -4.19
N GLU A 446 9.43 -17.48 -4.31
CA GLU A 446 10.48 -18.51 -4.20
C GLU A 446 10.49 -19.19 -2.82
N LEU A 447 10.12 -18.46 -1.78
CA LEU A 447 10.03 -18.96 -0.41
C LEU A 447 8.72 -19.71 -0.11
N GLY A 448 7.72 -19.63 -0.99
CA GLY A 448 6.40 -20.21 -0.80
C GLY A 448 5.48 -19.41 0.13
N LEU A 449 5.81 -18.15 0.39
CA LEU A 449 4.95 -17.21 1.14
C LEU A 449 3.87 -16.58 0.25
N VAL A 450 4.13 -16.49 -1.04
CA VAL A 450 3.22 -16.03 -2.11
C VAL A 450 3.13 -17.15 -3.15
N ASP A 451 2.01 -17.24 -3.88
CA ASP A 451 1.80 -18.30 -4.88
C ASP A 451 2.00 -17.78 -6.31
N VAL A 452 1.55 -16.56 -6.60
CA VAL A 452 1.49 -16.00 -7.96
C VAL A 452 1.92 -14.55 -7.97
N ILE A 453 2.72 -14.16 -8.96
CA ILE A 453 2.97 -12.74 -9.26
C ILE A 453 1.83 -12.19 -10.09
N GLY A 454 1.25 -11.07 -9.64
CA GLY A 454 0.14 -10.40 -10.31
C GLY A 454 -0.55 -9.37 -9.42
N GLY A 455 -1.51 -8.64 -10.02
CA GLY A 455 -2.33 -7.63 -9.35
C GLY A 455 -3.71 -8.16 -8.92
N LEU A 456 -4.60 -7.21 -8.67
CA LEU A 456 -5.97 -7.51 -8.27
C LEU A 456 -6.75 -8.27 -9.37
N ASP A 457 -6.53 -7.95 -10.65
CA ASP A 457 -7.21 -8.62 -11.76
C ASP A 457 -6.86 -10.10 -11.83
N LYS A 458 -5.58 -10.44 -11.64
CA LYS A 458 -5.15 -11.86 -11.59
C LYS A 458 -5.77 -12.59 -10.40
N ALA A 459 -5.96 -11.93 -9.28
CA ALA A 459 -6.62 -12.52 -8.11
C ALA A 459 -8.13 -12.74 -8.38
N ILE A 460 -8.79 -11.84 -9.10
CA ILE A 460 -10.20 -11.97 -9.51
C ILE A 460 -10.34 -13.12 -10.51
N GLU A 461 -9.48 -13.21 -11.50
CA GLU A 461 -9.43 -14.31 -12.48
C GLU A 461 -9.30 -15.67 -11.77
N ILE A 462 -8.31 -15.82 -10.87
CA ILE A 462 -8.12 -17.04 -10.09
C ILE A 462 -9.35 -17.36 -9.23
N ALA A 463 -10.01 -16.33 -8.66
CA ALA A 463 -11.22 -16.52 -7.86
C ALA A 463 -12.38 -17.04 -8.72
N ALA A 464 -12.53 -16.55 -9.96
CA ALA A 464 -13.55 -17.01 -10.92
C ALA A 464 -13.25 -18.45 -11.39
N GLU A 465 -12.00 -18.76 -11.75
CA GLU A 465 -11.57 -20.12 -12.12
C GLU A 465 -11.89 -21.14 -11.04
N LYS A 466 -11.69 -20.82 -9.74
CA LYS A 466 -11.96 -21.74 -8.64
C LYS A 466 -13.44 -22.09 -8.45
N VAL A 467 -14.33 -21.36 -9.09
CA VAL A 467 -15.80 -21.59 -9.04
C VAL A 467 -16.38 -21.85 -10.41
N ASP A 468 -15.54 -22.18 -11.39
CA ASP A 468 -15.91 -22.52 -12.77
C ASP A 468 -16.79 -21.42 -13.44
N LEU A 469 -16.43 -20.14 -13.23
CA LEU A 469 -17.10 -18.98 -13.84
C LEU A 469 -16.24 -18.40 -14.95
N ASP A 470 -16.81 -18.30 -16.16
CA ASP A 470 -16.22 -17.57 -17.28
C ASP A 470 -16.37 -16.05 -17.05
N GLU A 471 -15.56 -15.24 -17.75
CA GLU A 471 -15.48 -13.78 -17.59
C GLU A 471 -16.84 -13.07 -17.69
N ASP A 472 -17.70 -13.48 -18.65
CA ASP A 472 -19.04 -12.92 -18.85
C ASP A 472 -20.09 -13.48 -17.87
N SER A 473 -19.74 -14.42 -17.00
CA SER A 473 -20.70 -15.13 -16.14
C SER A 473 -20.76 -14.62 -14.70
N TYR A 474 -20.00 -13.57 -14.36
CA TYR A 474 -20.01 -12.95 -13.04
C TYR A 474 -19.88 -11.42 -13.11
N SER A 475 -20.14 -10.77 -12.01
CA SER A 475 -19.83 -9.35 -11.78
C SER A 475 -18.92 -9.18 -10.57
N VAL A 476 -18.04 -8.18 -10.60
CA VAL A 476 -17.19 -7.84 -9.47
C VAL A 476 -17.91 -6.88 -8.53
N ALA A 477 -17.91 -7.19 -7.25
CA ALA A 477 -18.55 -6.36 -6.23
C ALA A 477 -17.53 -5.94 -5.15
N TYR A 478 -17.40 -4.63 -4.95
CA TYR A 478 -16.40 -4.04 -4.05
C TYR A 478 -16.95 -3.78 -2.66
N TYR A 479 -16.17 -4.13 -1.63
CA TYR A 479 -16.49 -4.00 -0.22
C TYR A 479 -15.33 -3.36 0.58
N PRO A 480 -15.61 -2.63 1.70
CA PRO A 480 -16.95 -2.25 2.13
C PRO A 480 -17.66 -1.42 1.06
N LYS A 481 -18.99 -1.47 1.00
CA LYS A 481 -19.72 -0.58 0.10
C LYS A 481 -19.50 0.87 0.51
N LYS A 482 -19.26 1.76 -0.45
CA LYS A 482 -19.23 3.21 -0.20
C LYS A 482 -20.58 3.63 0.37
N LYS A 483 -20.57 4.52 1.36
CA LYS A 483 -21.81 5.06 1.92
C LYS A 483 -22.50 5.93 0.87
N THR A 484 -23.80 5.77 0.75
CA THR A 484 -24.62 6.63 -0.10
C THR A 484 -24.70 8.04 0.49
N LEU A 485 -24.96 9.06 -0.35
CA LEU A 485 -25.18 10.44 0.12
C LEU A 485 -26.13 10.52 1.30
N MET A 486 -27.17 9.69 1.33
CA MET A 486 -28.18 9.68 2.37
C MET A 486 -27.65 9.11 3.72
N GLU A 487 -26.80 8.08 3.65
CA GLU A 487 -26.15 7.48 4.82
C GLU A 487 -25.08 8.42 5.41
N VAL A 488 -24.36 9.15 4.56
CA VAL A 488 -23.39 10.18 4.99
C VAL A 488 -24.10 11.32 5.71
N PHE A 489 -25.22 11.82 5.19
CA PHE A 489 -26.00 12.88 5.85
C PHE A 489 -26.56 12.46 7.21
N THR A 490 -26.90 11.20 7.41
CA THR A 490 -27.41 10.71 8.70
C THR A 490 -26.31 10.48 9.74
N ASP A 491 -25.13 10.00 9.34
CA ASP A 491 -24.01 9.72 10.25
C ASP A 491 -23.19 10.98 10.60
N ASP A 492 -22.93 11.87 9.63
CA ASP A 492 -22.10 13.06 9.82
C ASP A 492 -22.75 14.16 10.65
N PHE A 493 -24.08 14.25 10.63
CA PHE A 493 -24.78 15.29 11.41
C PHE A 493 -24.64 15.06 12.93
N MET A 494 -24.38 13.84 13.38
CA MET A 494 -24.25 13.52 14.81
C MET A 494 -22.80 13.51 15.33
N ASN A 495 -21.77 13.28 14.49
CA ASN A 495 -20.41 13.00 14.98
C ASN A 495 -19.32 14.05 14.62
N ASN A 496 -19.50 14.94 13.63
CA ASN A 496 -18.37 15.66 13.03
C ASN A 496 -18.19 17.15 13.34
N ILE A 497 -19.09 17.80 14.04
CA ILE A 497 -18.93 19.23 14.36
C ILE A 497 -17.78 19.45 15.35
N SER A 498 -17.54 18.54 16.27
CA SER A 498 -16.55 18.66 17.35
C SER A 498 -15.11 18.50 16.88
N MET A 499 -14.83 17.55 15.97
CA MET A 499 -13.46 17.23 15.52
C MET A 499 -12.94 18.22 14.45
N ARG A 500 -13.78 18.69 13.53
CA ARG A 500 -13.38 19.73 12.56
C ARG A 500 -13.01 21.06 13.21
N VAL A 501 -13.70 21.43 14.29
CA VAL A 501 -13.40 22.65 15.07
C VAL A 501 -12.06 22.51 15.79
N LEU A 502 -11.71 21.31 16.26
CA LEU A 502 -10.45 21.04 16.95
C LEU A 502 -9.25 21.06 15.97
N LYS A 503 -9.36 20.41 14.80
CA LYS A 503 -8.32 20.43 13.74
C LYS A 503 -8.03 21.84 13.21
N ASN A 504 -9.06 22.69 13.06
CA ASN A 504 -8.88 24.06 12.59
C ASN A 504 -8.24 24.99 13.65
N LYS A 505 -8.27 24.63 14.94
CA LYS A 505 -7.66 25.43 16.02
C LYS A 505 -6.20 25.07 16.30
N LEU A 506 -5.71 23.87 15.96
CA LEU A 506 -4.38 23.38 16.32
C LEU A 506 -3.30 23.63 15.25
N GLY A 507 -3.65 23.99 14.02
CA GLY A 507 -2.67 24.36 12.98
C GLY A 507 -1.53 23.33 12.82
N GLY A 508 -0.28 23.81 12.73
CA GLY A 508 0.91 22.95 12.53
C GLY A 508 1.26 22.00 13.69
N ASP A 509 0.67 22.17 14.87
CA ASP A 509 0.91 21.29 16.02
C ASP A 509 0.09 19.98 15.94
N ALA A 510 -0.78 19.85 14.94
CA ALA A 510 -1.59 18.64 14.72
C ALA A 510 -0.72 17.40 14.40
N GLU A 511 0.42 17.58 13.74
CA GLU A 511 1.34 16.49 13.38
C GLU A 511 2.08 15.92 14.59
N LEU A 512 2.52 16.77 15.49
CA LEU A 512 3.13 16.38 16.78
C LEU A 512 2.11 15.68 17.69
N LEU A 513 0.85 16.14 17.68
CA LEU A 513 -0.23 15.51 18.42
C LEU A 513 -0.57 14.12 17.85
N ASN A 514 -0.59 13.97 16.53
CA ASN A 514 -0.81 12.67 15.87
C ASN A 514 0.33 11.68 16.17
N GLN A 515 1.59 12.12 16.17
CA GLN A 515 2.72 11.28 16.57
C GLN A 515 2.64 10.88 18.05
N TYR A 516 2.23 11.79 18.93
CA TYR A 516 1.99 11.49 20.33
C TYR A 516 0.83 10.52 20.54
N LEU A 517 -0.29 10.70 19.84
CA LEU A 517 -1.46 9.82 19.88
C LEU A 517 -1.12 8.43 19.31
N TYR A 518 -0.33 8.36 18.25
CA TYR A 518 0.18 7.12 17.69
C TYR A 518 1.01 6.34 18.73
N LEU A 519 1.95 7.00 19.41
CA LEU A 519 2.74 6.38 20.48
C LEU A 519 1.87 6.00 21.71
N LYS A 520 0.90 6.84 22.06
CA LYS A 520 -0.01 6.58 23.19
C LYS A 520 -0.93 5.39 22.96
N ASN A 521 -1.36 5.18 21.71
CA ASN A 521 -2.28 4.10 21.34
C ASN A 521 -1.58 2.80 20.93
N MET A 522 -0.23 2.79 20.87
CA MET A 522 0.58 1.57 20.77
C MET A 522 0.55 0.77 22.08
N SER A 523 -0.62 0.57 22.67
CA SER A 523 -0.79 -0.30 23.83
C SER A 523 -0.95 -1.74 23.35
N GLY A 524 -0.15 -2.65 23.93
CA GLY A 524 -0.21 -4.06 23.61
C GLY A 524 0.86 -4.54 22.62
N ILE A 525 0.73 -5.79 22.17
CA ILE A 525 1.68 -6.44 21.27
C ILE A 525 1.34 -6.11 19.84
N GLN A 526 2.35 -5.65 19.09
CA GLN A 526 2.22 -5.20 17.72
C GLN A 526 2.90 -6.15 16.74
N ALA A 527 2.23 -6.37 15.63
CA ALA A 527 2.74 -7.02 14.45
C ALA A 527 2.75 -5.99 13.30
N ILE A 528 3.79 -5.14 13.26
CA ILE A 528 3.90 -4.04 12.28
C ILE A 528 5.23 -4.08 11.54
N MET A 529 5.22 -3.62 10.29
CA MET A 529 6.42 -3.47 9.46
C MET A 529 7.15 -2.15 9.82
N PRO A 530 8.49 -2.12 9.79
CA PRO A 530 9.25 -1.04 10.41
C PRO A 530 9.28 0.31 9.70
N TYR A 531 9.04 0.39 8.39
CA TYR A 531 9.33 1.61 7.62
C TYR A 531 8.32 1.89 6.51
N LYS A 532 8.05 3.19 6.24
CA LYS A 532 7.58 3.68 4.94
C LYS A 532 8.81 3.91 4.05
N ILE A 533 8.75 3.42 2.83
CA ILE A 533 9.72 3.75 1.78
C ILE A 533 9.04 4.80 0.92
N GLU A 534 9.65 5.97 0.79
CA GLU A 534 9.21 7.02 -0.13
C GLU A 534 10.03 6.92 -1.42
N PHE A 535 9.34 7.07 -2.55
CA PHE A 535 9.91 7.01 -3.89
C PHE A 535 9.76 8.34 -4.59
#